data_a1cde0d29d5121e1ab55edec093ed23a
#
_entry.id   a1cde0d29d5121e1ab55edec093ed23a
#
_cell.length_a   1.000
_cell.length_b   1.000
_cell.length_c   1.000
_cell.angle_alpha   90.00
_cell.angle_beta   90.00
_cell.angle_gamma   90.00
#
_symmetry.space_group_name_H-M   'P 1'
#
loop_
_entity.id
_entity.type
_entity.pdbx_description
1 polymer ?
#
loop_
_entity_poly.entity_id
_entity_poly.type
_entity_poly.pdbx_seq_one_letter_code
_entity_poly.pdbx_strand_id
1 'polypeptide(L)'
;MSKKSSLGATDLFLGVLAIMLISVSFYQTWLGLEQIFGNASFVIALVLSLLLLFLCWMLRDAKLNGKPTGSLVGIYIFIASFCFIANFNALYTRFMRTDIYTAELREIDKKFNVLETDVESKLNYTIANSKTRQEIRSEVNLLKIQINDPKNTGIGTEAKQIIGRIEKLLGKKLTPLTPTSNTPSGYSDLADRMEQQIIEMVYNLSPEEKNLMTDINNAVLKWDKEIQSMLLLSNNNINSMAQGQIDKSLTEYNKLGSRASSILGNEKLKFEPATTDTQEIGKLGYAFRHAIKNFGFSQFMVLAGCILLDFVIVIIILLVTSPDNNNNGSRLDRSRKKGTTLIPNK
;
A
#
# COMPACT_ATOMS: atom_id res chain seq x y z
N MET A 1 43.32 27.71 -34.87
CA MET A 1 43.23 28.07 -33.44
C MET A 1 41.86 27.71 -32.94
N SER A 2 41.76 26.63 -32.16
CA SER A 2 40.50 26.18 -31.54
C SER A 2 40.14 27.18 -30.45
N LYS A 3 38.97 27.86 -30.60
CA LYS A 3 38.38 28.67 -29.54
C LYS A 3 38.01 27.71 -28.39
N LYS A 4 38.77 27.75 -27.30
CA LYS A 4 38.33 27.19 -26.01
C LYS A 4 37.05 27.94 -25.62
N SER A 5 35.87 27.32 -25.84
CA SER A 5 34.65 27.77 -25.21
C SER A 5 34.82 27.59 -23.70
N SER A 6 34.93 28.69 -22.96
CA SER A 6 34.81 28.64 -21.52
C SER A 6 33.41 28.04 -21.22
N LEU A 7 33.38 26.90 -20.53
CA LEU A 7 32.14 26.35 -20.01
C LEU A 7 31.46 27.43 -19.17
N GLY A 8 30.32 27.92 -19.63
CA GLY A 8 29.52 28.89 -18.86
C GLY A 8 29.08 28.28 -17.54
N ALA A 9 28.91 29.12 -16.51
CA ALA A 9 28.42 28.65 -15.20
C ALA A 9 27.09 27.86 -15.32
N THR A 10 26.24 28.24 -16.26
CA THR A 10 24.97 27.53 -16.59
C THR A 10 25.23 26.11 -17.10
N ASP A 11 26.26 25.92 -17.93
CA ASP A 11 26.62 24.62 -18.49
C ASP A 11 27.17 23.66 -17.44
N LEU A 12 27.97 24.17 -16.53
CA LEU A 12 28.49 23.40 -15.40
C LEU A 12 27.32 22.97 -14.48
N PHE A 13 26.40 23.90 -14.17
CA PHE A 13 25.26 23.63 -13.35
C PHE A 13 24.33 22.56 -13.96
N LEU A 14 24.04 22.68 -15.26
CA LEU A 14 23.22 21.70 -15.99
C LEU A 14 23.88 20.31 -16.01
N GLY A 15 25.24 20.26 -16.18
CA GLY A 15 25.97 19.02 -16.13
C GLY A 15 25.90 18.33 -14.76
N VAL A 16 26.08 19.09 -13.68
CA VAL A 16 26.00 18.58 -12.31
C VAL A 16 24.56 18.11 -12.02
N LEU A 17 23.55 18.90 -12.39
CA LEU A 17 22.14 18.55 -12.19
C LEU A 17 21.77 17.26 -12.95
N ALA A 18 22.24 17.12 -14.19
CA ALA A 18 22.02 15.91 -14.99
C ALA A 18 22.64 14.67 -14.32
N ILE A 19 23.89 14.77 -13.85
CA ILE A 19 24.55 13.66 -13.15
C ILE A 19 23.77 13.29 -11.88
N MET A 20 23.35 14.26 -11.07
CA MET A 20 22.59 14.00 -9.84
C MET A 20 21.25 13.30 -10.13
N LEU A 21 20.47 13.83 -11.07
CA LEU A 21 19.16 13.25 -11.43
C LEU A 21 19.31 11.83 -11.99
N ILE A 22 20.26 11.62 -12.90
CA ILE A 22 20.51 10.31 -13.50
C ILE A 22 21.05 9.32 -12.46
N SER A 23 21.85 9.76 -11.48
CA SER A 23 22.30 8.90 -10.38
C SER A 23 21.15 8.43 -9.51
N VAL A 24 20.19 9.31 -9.19
CA VAL A 24 18.99 8.94 -8.45
C VAL A 24 18.10 8.02 -9.30
N SER A 25 17.90 8.35 -10.57
CA SER A 25 17.14 7.50 -11.51
C SER A 25 17.79 6.11 -11.65
N PHE A 26 19.12 6.02 -11.78
CA PHE A 26 19.86 4.76 -11.79
C PHE A 26 19.54 3.89 -10.58
N TYR A 27 19.63 4.47 -9.37
CA TYR A 27 19.38 3.72 -8.13
C TYR A 27 17.94 3.19 -8.07
N GLN A 28 16.97 4.02 -8.44
CA GLN A 28 15.57 3.60 -8.47
C GLN A 28 15.28 2.56 -9.57
N THR A 29 15.86 2.76 -10.77
CA THR A 29 15.76 1.79 -11.88
C THR A 29 16.34 0.43 -11.48
N TRP A 30 17.48 0.41 -10.82
CA TRP A 30 18.07 -0.83 -10.31
C TRP A 30 17.12 -1.55 -9.36
N LEU A 31 16.63 -0.87 -8.33
CA LEU A 31 15.67 -1.45 -7.37
C LEU A 31 14.38 -1.91 -8.04
N GLY A 32 13.85 -1.14 -8.99
CA GLY A 32 12.61 -1.47 -9.70
C GLY A 32 12.73 -2.69 -10.62
N LEU A 33 13.92 -2.95 -11.17
CA LEU A 33 14.21 -4.09 -12.04
C LEU A 33 14.67 -5.34 -11.28
N GLU A 34 15.08 -5.21 -10.02
CA GLU A 34 15.68 -6.30 -9.24
C GLU A 34 14.78 -7.52 -9.16
N GLN A 35 13.48 -7.35 -9.04
CA GLN A 35 12.52 -8.44 -8.98
C GLN A 35 12.35 -9.21 -10.31
N ILE A 36 12.70 -8.57 -11.44
CA ILE A 36 12.57 -9.18 -12.77
C ILE A 36 13.88 -9.85 -13.19
N PHE A 37 15.00 -9.15 -12.99
CA PHE A 37 16.30 -9.53 -13.51
C PHE A 37 17.31 -9.96 -12.43
N GLY A 38 16.90 -9.93 -11.15
CA GLY A 38 17.79 -10.24 -10.02
C GLY A 38 19.08 -9.42 -10.08
N ASN A 39 20.22 -10.08 -9.90
CA ASN A 39 21.53 -9.41 -9.89
C ASN A 39 21.89 -8.72 -11.21
N ALA A 40 21.31 -9.13 -12.35
CA ALA A 40 21.55 -8.48 -13.63
C ALA A 40 20.94 -7.08 -13.72
N SER A 41 19.98 -6.74 -12.86
CA SER A 41 19.31 -5.44 -12.82
C SER A 41 20.28 -4.28 -12.63
N PHE A 42 21.35 -4.47 -11.84
CA PHE A 42 22.38 -3.46 -11.63
C PHE A 42 23.05 -3.08 -12.95
N VAL A 43 23.49 -4.09 -13.73
CA VAL A 43 24.17 -3.86 -15.00
C VAL A 43 23.22 -3.21 -16.00
N ILE A 44 21.98 -3.68 -16.08
CA ILE A 44 20.97 -3.12 -16.98
C ILE A 44 20.68 -1.65 -16.63
N ALA A 45 20.47 -1.34 -15.37
CA ALA A 45 20.24 0.03 -14.91
C ALA A 45 21.45 0.94 -15.19
N LEU A 46 22.66 0.44 -15.00
CA LEU A 46 23.88 1.17 -15.29
C LEU A 46 23.99 1.52 -16.78
N VAL A 47 23.77 0.55 -17.66
CA VAL A 47 23.78 0.77 -19.11
C VAL A 47 22.72 1.78 -19.54
N LEU A 48 21.49 1.65 -19.05
CA LEU A 48 20.40 2.58 -19.36
C LEU A 48 20.73 4.00 -18.90
N SER A 49 21.28 4.16 -17.69
CA SER A 49 21.63 5.47 -17.13
C SER A 49 22.77 6.14 -17.88
N LEU A 50 23.82 5.38 -18.26
CA LEU A 50 24.91 5.89 -19.10
C LEU A 50 24.40 6.31 -20.49
N LEU A 51 23.46 5.54 -21.05
CA LEU A 51 22.86 5.86 -22.34
C LEU A 51 22.01 7.14 -22.26
N LEU A 52 21.24 7.33 -21.20
CA LEU A 52 20.49 8.57 -20.96
C LEU A 52 21.44 9.77 -20.81
N LEU A 53 22.53 9.62 -20.05
CA LEU A 53 23.52 10.68 -19.90
C LEU A 53 24.15 11.08 -21.23
N PHE A 54 24.52 10.08 -22.04
CA PHE A 54 25.04 10.28 -23.37
C PHE A 54 24.06 11.01 -24.31
N LEU A 55 22.79 10.60 -24.27
CA LEU A 55 21.72 11.26 -25.05
C LEU A 55 21.49 12.70 -24.60
N CYS A 56 21.52 12.98 -23.29
CA CYS A 56 21.46 14.36 -22.77
C CYS A 56 22.58 15.21 -23.32
N TRP A 57 23.82 14.67 -23.34
CA TRP A 57 24.98 15.37 -23.89
C TRP A 57 24.82 15.61 -25.40
N MET A 58 24.44 14.59 -26.17
CA MET A 58 24.19 14.73 -27.62
C MET A 58 23.09 15.74 -27.94
N LEU A 59 22.03 15.73 -27.15
CA LEU A 59 20.86 16.62 -27.31
C LEU A 59 21.25 18.08 -27.09
N ARG A 60 22.07 18.33 -26.04
CA ARG A 60 22.62 19.64 -25.76
C ARG A 60 23.54 20.10 -26.90
N ASP A 61 24.47 19.25 -27.35
CA ASP A 61 25.38 19.58 -28.46
C ASP A 61 24.62 19.90 -29.76
N ALA A 62 23.62 19.07 -30.10
CA ALA A 62 22.76 19.30 -31.27
C ALA A 62 22.01 20.65 -31.16
N LYS A 63 21.49 20.98 -29.99
CA LYS A 63 20.78 22.24 -29.74
C LYS A 63 21.72 23.46 -29.88
N LEU A 64 22.91 23.41 -29.29
CA LEU A 64 23.90 24.48 -29.40
C LEU A 64 24.34 24.72 -30.86
N ASN A 65 24.45 23.64 -31.64
CA ASN A 65 24.86 23.71 -33.03
C ASN A 65 23.68 23.97 -34.00
N GLY A 66 22.45 24.22 -33.51
CA GLY A 66 21.28 24.48 -34.34
C GLY A 66 20.83 23.27 -35.19
N LYS A 67 21.22 22.04 -34.81
CA LYS A 67 20.83 20.81 -35.52
C LYS A 67 19.42 20.37 -35.09
N PRO A 68 18.71 19.62 -35.95
CA PRO A 68 17.41 19.09 -35.58
C PRO A 68 17.53 18.10 -34.41
N THR A 69 16.72 18.29 -33.37
CA THR A 69 16.76 17.50 -32.11
C THR A 69 15.65 16.44 -32.02
N GLY A 70 14.67 16.43 -32.92
CA GLY A 70 13.48 15.60 -32.83
C GLY A 70 13.75 14.11 -32.69
N SER A 71 14.65 13.55 -33.52
CA SER A 71 15.01 12.12 -33.44
C SER A 71 15.70 11.76 -32.13
N LEU A 72 16.59 12.64 -31.62
CA LEU A 72 17.26 12.42 -30.34
C LEU A 72 16.30 12.46 -29.16
N VAL A 73 15.33 13.39 -29.19
CA VAL A 73 14.25 13.45 -28.18
C VAL A 73 13.42 12.19 -28.22
N GLY A 74 13.06 11.69 -29.42
CA GLY A 74 12.28 10.45 -29.56
C GLY A 74 13.01 9.23 -28.97
N ILE A 75 14.31 9.07 -29.24
CA ILE A 75 15.14 8.00 -28.68
C ILE A 75 15.26 8.16 -27.15
N TYR A 76 15.46 9.39 -26.68
CA TYR A 76 15.53 9.66 -25.24
C TYR A 76 14.22 9.25 -24.53
N ILE A 77 13.05 9.69 -25.04
CA ILE A 77 11.76 9.36 -24.47
C ILE A 77 11.55 7.84 -24.44
N PHE A 78 11.91 7.14 -25.51
CA PHE A 78 11.79 5.69 -25.57
C PHE A 78 12.59 5.00 -24.45
N ILE A 79 13.88 5.36 -24.26
CA ILE A 79 14.73 4.76 -23.24
C ILE A 79 14.30 5.21 -21.84
N ALA A 80 14.00 6.50 -21.65
CA ALA A 80 13.51 7.03 -20.39
C ALA A 80 12.20 6.38 -19.95
N SER A 81 11.36 5.92 -20.88
CA SER A 81 10.11 5.20 -20.55
C SER A 81 10.40 3.86 -19.85
N PHE A 82 11.46 3.14 -20.19
CA PHE A 82 11.86 1.93 -19.46
C PHE A 82 12.33 2.27 -18.04
N CYS A 83 13.15 3.31 -17.89
CA CYS A 83 13.58 3.76 -16.57
C CYS A 83 12.38 4.23 -15.75
N PHE A 84 11.47 4.99 -16.36
CA PHE A 84 10.24 5.46 -15.71
C PHE A 84 9.38 4.31 -15.16
N ILE A 85 9.18 3.25 -15.95
CA ILE A 85 8.41 2.08 -15.50
C ILE A 85 9.07 1.45 -14.28
N ALA A 86 10.40 1.27 -14.30
CA ALA A 86 11.15 0.71 -13.19
C ALA A 86 11.14 1.64 -11.96
N ASN A 87 11.41 2.94 -12.17
CA ASN A 87 11.40 3.95 -11.13
C ASN A 87 10.03 4.08 -10.46
N PHE A 88 8.95 4.04 -11.26
CA PHE A 88 7.60 4.04 -10.73
C PHE A 88 7.35 2.83 -9.82
N ASN A 89 7.73 1.63 -10.26
CA ASN A 89 7.58 0.42 -9.42
C ASN A 89 8.36 0.55 -8.10
N ALA A 90 9.63 0.98 -8.15
CA ALA A 90 10.46 1.14 -6.96
C ALA A 90 9.91 2.17 -5.98
N LEU A 91 9.59 3.38 -6.48
CA LEU A 91 9.07 4.47 -5.66
C LEU A 91 7.68 4.14 -5.13
N TYR A 92 6.79 3.61 -5.98
CA TYR A 92 5.45 3.23 -5.59
C TYR A 92 5.47 2.18 -4.46
N THR A 93 6.24 1.12 -4.64
CA THR A 93 6.40 0.08 -3.63
C THR A 93 6.95 0.65 -2.32
N ARG A 94 7.94 1.53 -2.40
CA ARG A 94 8.56 2.09 -1.20
C ARG A 94 7.63 3.03 -0.42
N PHE A 95 6.89 3.90 -1.12
CA PHE A 95 6.05 4.90 -0.49
C PHE A 95 4.66 4.37 -0.12
N MET A 96 4.10 3.44 -0.90
CA MET A 96 2.74 2.96 -0.72
C MET A 96 2.62 1.66 0.06
N ARG A 97 3.74 0.96 0.33
CA ARG A 97 3.71 -0.36 0.99
C ARG A 97 2.97 -0.32 2.33
N THR A 98 3.29 0.63 3.18
CA THR A 98 2.63 0.78 4.49
C THR A 98 1.14 1.03 4.36
N ASP A 99 0.75 1.92 3.44
CA ASP A 99 -0.67 2.26 3.21
C ASP A 99 -1.44 1.05 2.68
N ILE A 100 -0.84 0.28 1.77
CA ILE A 100 -1.44 -0.95 1.23
C ILE A 100 -1.64 -1.97 2.34
N TYR A 101 -0.61 -2.25 3.16
CA TYR A 101 -0.73 -3.19 4.28
C TYR A 101 -1.76 -2.73 5.31
N THR A 102 -1.77 -1.44 5.64
CA THR A 102 -2.74 -0.86 6.57
C THR A 102 -4.18 -0.98 6.07
N ALA A 103 -4.40 -0.73 4.78
CA ALA A 103 -5.71 -0.88 4.16
C ALA A 103 -6.16 -2.34 4.15
N GLU A 104 -5.28 -3.28 3.82
CA GLU A 104 -5.58 -4.71 3.81
C GLU A 104 -5.89 -5.24 5.21
N LEU A 105 -5.12 -4.86 6.23
CA LEU A 105 -5.37 -5.25 7.62
C LEU A 105 -6.74 -4.76 8.10
N ARG A 106 -7.12 -3.52 7.78
CA ARG A 106 -8.45 -2.99 8.11
C ARG A 106 -9.58 -3.71 7.35
N GLU A 107 -9.33 -4.08 6.11
CA GLU A 107 -10.31 -4.85 5.33
C GLU A 107 -10.50 -6.26 5.90
N ILE A 108 -9.43 -6.91 6.36
CA ILE A 108 -9.49 -8.21 7.03
C ILE A 108 -10.27 -8.10 8.35
N ASP A 109 -9.99 -7.09 9.15
CA ASP A 109 -10.74 -6.83 10.40
C ASP A 109 -12.23 -6.68 10.11
N LYS A 110 -12.57 -5.89 9.11
CA LYS A 110 -13.96 -5.75 8.65
C LYS A 110 -14.56 -7.07 8.18
N LYS A 111 -13.80 -7.91 7.46
CA LYS A 111 -14.26 -9.23 7.00
C LYS A 111 -14.61 -10.15 8.18
N PHE A 112 -13.80 -10.16 9.25
CA PHE A 112 -14.12 -10.93 10.45
C PHE A 112 -15.42 -10.47 11.11
N ASN A 113 -15.62 -9.16 11.25
CA ASN A 113 -16.84 -8.59 11.82
C ASN A 113 -18.08 -8.87 10.95
N VAL A 114 -17.94 -8.85 9.62
CA VAL A 114 -19.01 -9.22 8.68
C VAL A 114 -19.33 -10.72 8.80
N LEU A 115 -18.32 -11.59 8.82
CA LEU A 115 -18.51 -13.04 8.97
C LEU A 115 -19.25 -13.36 10.26
N GLU A 116 -18.88 -12.73 11.36
CA GLU A 116 -19.54 -12.87 12.65
C GLU A 116 -21.01 -12.48 12.58
N THR A 117 -21.31 -11.31 12.00
CA THR A 117 -22.69 -10.81 11.82
C THR A 117 -23.50 -11.70 10.91
N ASP A 118 -22.92 -12.15 9.80
CA ASP A 118 -23.58 -13.03 8.83
C ASP A 118 -23.93 -14.38 9.46
N VAL A 119 -22.99 -15.01 10.17
CA VAL A 119 -23.25 -16.27 10.89
C VAL A 119 -24.33 -16.06 11.94
N GLU A 120 -24.20 -15.02 12.78
CA GLU A 120 -25.19 -14.72 13.79
C GLU A 120 -26.60 -14.54 13.20
N SER A 121 -26.70 -13.86 12.06
CA SER A 121 -28.01 -13.61 11.41
C SER A 121 -28.71 -14.87 10.91
N LYS A 122 -27.98 -15.99 10.75
CA LYS A 122 -28.50 -17.27 10.24
C LYS A 122 -28.80 -18.31 11.34
N LEU A 123 -28.41 -17.99 12.57
CA LEU A 123 -28.68 -18.86 13.72
C LEU A 123 -30.15 -18.74 14.22
N ASN A 124 -30.63 -19.77 14.85
CA ASN A 124 -31.97 -19.75 15.48
C ASN A 124 -31.90 -19.01 16.82
N TYR A 125 -32.83 -18.09 17.03
CA TYR A 125 -32.85 -17.24 18.23
C TYR A 125 -33.88 -17.68 19.25
N THR A 126 -33.50 -17.67 20.52
CA THR A 126 -34.43 -17.65 21.64
C THR A 126 -34.90 -16.22 21.94
N ILE A 127 -34.01 -15.24 21.77
CA ILE A 127 -34.29 -13.81 21.93
C ILE A 127 -34.52 -13.18 20.55
N ALA A 128 -35.74 -12.84 20.22
CA ALA A 128 -36.12 -12.31 18.91
C ALA A 128 -35.52 -10.91 18.61
N ASN A 129 -35.34 -10.07 19.64
CA ASN A 129 -34.88 -8.68 19.46
C ASN A 129 -33.39 -8.61 19.17
N SER A 130 -33.06 -8.19 17.95
CA SER A 130 -31.65 -8.06 17.47
C SER A 130 -30.81 -7.07 18.29
N LYS A 131 -31.43 -5.94 18.73
CA LYS A 131 -30.74 -4.95 19.56
C LYS A 131 -30.34 -5.52 20.91
N THR A 132 -31.25 -6.26 21.56
CA THR A 132 -30.95 -6.93 22.82
C THR A 132 -29.88 -7.99 22.69
N ARG A 133 -29.86 -8.76 21.58
CA ARG A 133 -28.77 -9.71 21.31
C ARG A 133 -27.41 -9.02 21.15
N GLN A 134 -27.39 -7.88 20.44
CA GLN A 134 -26.15 -7.10 20.27
C GLN A 134 -25.66 -6.51 21.59
N GLU A 135 -26.56 -6.02 22.44
CA GLU A 135 -26.22 -5.54 23.78
C GLU A 135 -25.65 -6.66 24.65
N ILE A 136 -26.30 -7.84 24.67
CA ILE A 136 -25.80 -9.02 25.40
C ILE A 136 -24.39 -9.38 24.93
N ARG A 137 -24.16 -9.40 23.61
CA ARG A 137 -22.84 -9.70 23.04
C ARG A 137 -21.76 -8.72 23.46
N SER A 138 -22.08 -7.42 23.44
CA SER A 138 -21.15 -6.38 23.92
C SER A 138 -20.78 -6.60 25.40
N GLU A 139 -21.76 -6.94 26.25
CA GLU A 139 -21.53 -7.21 27.66
C GLU A 139 -20.73 -8.52 27.87
N VAL A 140 -20.93 -9.54 27.03
CA VAL A 140 -20.14 -10.79 27.07
C VAL A 140 -18.67 -10.51 26.74
N ASN A 141 -18.40 -9.69 25.74
CA ASN A 141 -17.03 -9.29 25.39
C ASN A 141 -16.37 -8.54 26.54
N LEU A 142 -17.07 -7.59 27.17
CA LEU A 142 -16.58 -6.89 28.35
C LEU A 142 -16.31 -7.86 29.52
N LEU A 143 -17.20 -8.84 29.73
CA LEU A 143 -17.03 -9.87 30.77
C LEU A 143 -15.78 -10.71 30.53
N LYS A 144 -15.53 -11.14 29.29
CA LYS A 144 -14.32 -11.90 28.91
C LYS A 144 -13.03 -11.09 29.18
N ILE A 145 -13.01 -9.82 28.79
CA ILE A 145 -11.88 -8.91 29.04
C ILE A 145 -11.66 -8.77 30.54
N GLN A 146 -12.74 -8.58 31.34
CA GLN A 146 -12.65 -8.36 32.77
C GLN A 146 -12.19 -9.62 33.52
N ILE A 147 -12.67 -10.81 33.15
CA ILE A 147 -12.24 -12.07 33.78
C ILE A 147 -10.76 -12.34 33.53
N ASN A 148 -10.25 -11.95 32.37
CA ASN A 148 -8.86 -12.14 31.97
C ASN A 148 -7.94 -10.96 32.32
N ASP A 149 -8.43 -9.91 33.00
CA ASP A 149 -7.60 -8.76 33.39
C ASP A 149 -6.49 -9.21 34.36
N PRO A 150 -5.20 -9.03 34.02
CA PRO A 150 -4.09 -9.42 34.89
C PRO A 150 -4.09 -8.75 36.26
N LYS A 151 -4.73 -7.58 36.39
CA LYS A 151 -4.80 -6.82 37.66
C LYS A 151 -5.95 -7.28 38.56
N ASN A 152 -7.03 -7.78 37.98
CA ASN A 152 -8.25 -8.18 38.71
C ASN A 152 -8.86 -9.45 38.07
N THR A 153 -8.06 -10.52 38.02
CA THR A 153 -8.48 -11.78 37.40
C THR A 153 -9.69 -12.42 38.07
N GLY A 154 -10.59 -12.99 37.26
CA GLY A 154 -11.76 -13.75 37.71
C GLY A 154 -13.02 -12.92 37.94
N ILE A 155 -13.98 -13.49 38.74
CA ILE A 155 -15.29 -12.87 38.97
C ILE A 155 -15.20 -11.91 40.17
N GLY A 156 -14.55 -10.78 39.97
CA GLY A 156 -14.51 -9.67 40.93
C GLY A 156 -15.77 -8.81 40.93
N THR A 157 -15.72 -7.64 41.58
CA THR A 157 -16.90 -6.73 41.69
C THR A 157 -17.39 -6.25 40.33
N GLU A 158 -16.47 -5.88 39.44
CA GLU A 158 -16.80 -5.41 38.09
C GLU A 158 -17.40 -6.52 37.22
N ALA A 159 -16.80 -7.71 37.23
CA ALA A 159 -17.36 -8.87 36.54
C ALA A 159 -18.79 -9.20 37.01
N LYS A 160 -19.05 -9.11 38.32
CA LYS A 160 -20.41 -9.32 38.88
C LYS A 160 -21.41 -8.25 38.40
N GLN A 161 -20.99 -7.00 38.26
CA GLN A 161 -21.84 -5.95 37.69
C GLN A 161 -22.19 -6.22 36.23
N ILE A 162 -21.20 -6.66 35.43
CA ILE A 162 -21.43 -7.05 34.03
C ILE A 162 -22.40 -8.24 33.96
N ILE A 163 -22.19 -9.28 34.78
CA ILE A 163 -23.08 -10.43 34.89
C ILE A 163 -24.50 -9.97 35.21
N GLY A 164 -24.68 -9.06 36.18
CA GLY A 164 -26.01 -8.53 36.53
C GLY A 164 -26.69 -7.78 35.37
N ARG A 165 -25.95 -7.07 34.52
CA ARG A 165 -26.50 -6.44 33.30
C ARG A 165 -26.92 -7.49 32.27
N ILE A 166 -26.12 -8.52 32.07
CA ILE A 166 -26.44 -9.64 31.18
C ILE A 166 -27.68 -10.37 31.65
N GLU A 167 -27.81 -10.72 32.95
CA GLU A 167 -28.97 -11.36 33.51
C GLU A 167 -30.25 -10.54 33.33
N LYS A 168 -30.16 -9.22 33.46
CA LYS A 168 -31.29 -8.31 33.21
C LYS A 168 -31.70 -8.33 31.75
N LEU A 169 -30.76 -8.38 30.80
CA LEU A 169 -31.05 -8.47 29.37
C LEU A 169 -31.62 -9.83 28.97
N LEU A 170 -31.15 -10.91 29.57
CA LEU A 170 -31.61 -12.28 29.37
C LEU A 170 -32.99 -12.56 30.01
N GLY A 171 -33.35 -11.79 31.04
CA GLY A 171 -34.52 -12.08 31.87
C GLY A 171 -34.39 -13.34 32.74
N LYS A 172 -33.17 -13.91 32.84
CA LYS A 172 -32.86 -15.14 33.57
C LYS A 172 -31.51 -14.99 34.29
N LYS A 173 -31.35 -15.72 35.40
CA LYS A 173 -30.07 -15.78 36.12
C LYS A 173 -29.11 -16.77 35.49
N LEU A 174 -27.81 -16.42 35.48
CA LEU A 174 -26.75 -17.30 35.08
C LEU A 174 -26.38 -18.27 36.20
N THR A 175 -25.98 -19.50 35.84
CA THR A 175 -25.47 -20.46 36.80
C THR A 175 -24.05 -20.01 37.22
N PRO A 176 -23.77 -19.87 38.52
CA PRO A 176 -22.45 -19.51 39.00
C PRO A 176 -21.39 -20.54 38.54
N LEU A 177 -20.35 -20.06 37.88
CA LEU A 177 -19.20 -20.88 37.48
C LEU A 177 -17.96 -20.47 38.28
N THR A 178 -17.09 -21.44 38.54
CA THR A 178 -15.79 -21.23 39.19
C THR A 178 -14.66 -21.57 38.25
N PRO A 179 -13.49 -20.89 38.35
CA PRO A 179 -12.33 -21.23 37.53
C PRO A 179 -11.86 -22.67 37.84
N THR A 180 -11.36 -23.35 36.82
CA THR A 180 -10.79 -24.70 36.96
C THR A 180 -9.46 -24.69 37.69
N SER A 181 -8.74 -23.55 37.64
CA SER A 181 -7.49 -23.30 38.36
C SER A 181 -7.28 -21.79 38.51
N ASN A 182 -6.46 -21.40 39.51
CA ASN A 182 -6.07 -19.99 39.74
C ASN A 182 -4.91 -19.57 38.79
N THR A 183 -4.95 -20.00 37.55
CA THR A 183 -3.96 -19.68 36.53
C THR A 183 -4.61 -18.85 35.42
N PRO A 184 -3.85 -18.10 34.61
CA PRO A 184 -4.41 -17.38 33.46
C PRO A 184 -5.23 -18.27 32.51
N SER A 185 -4.82 -19.53 32.29
CA SER A 185 -5.57 -20.48 31.49
C SER A 185 -6.88 -20.92 32.15
N GLY A 186 -6.93 -21.06 33.48
CA GLY A 186 -8.15 -21.37 34.22
C GLY A 186 -9.17 -20.24 34.20
N TYR A 187 -8.71 -18.99 34.18
CA TYR A 187 -9.60 -17.83 34.03
C TYR A 187 -10.08 -17.68 32.59
N SER A 188 -9.25 -17.98 31.58
CA SER A 188 -9.69 -18.02 30.19
C SER A 188 -10.77 -19.10 29.96
N ASP A 189 -10.59 -20.31 30.51
CA ASP A 189 -11.57 -21.36 30.49
C ASP A 189 -12.91 -20.94 31.16
N LEU A 190 -12.82 -20.25 32.31
CA LEU A 190 -13.99 -19.69 32.97
C LEU A 190 -14.75 -18.71 32.07
N ALA A 191 -14.02 -17.81 31.41
CA ALA A 191 -14.62 -16.81 30.51
C ALA A 191 -15.33 -17.49 29.34
N ASP A 192 -14.71 -18.50 28.73
CA ASP A 192 -15.28 -19.27 27.61
C ASP A 192 -16.53 -20.06 28.05
N ARG A 193 -16.53 -20.68 29.22
CA ARG A 193 -17.73 -21.38 29.77
C ARG A 193 -18.85 -20.42 30.11
N MET A 194 -18.56 -19.23 30.61
CA MET A 194 -19.56 -18.19 30.83
C MET A 194 -20.19 -17.73 29.52
N GLU A 195 -19.38 -17.50 28.51
CA GLU A 195 -19.85 -17.16 27.16
C GLU A 195 -20.76 -18.25 26.58
N GLN A 196 -20.34 -19.52 26.65
CA GLN A 196 -21.15 -20.66 26.18
C GLN A 196 -22.51 -20.72 26.86
N GLN A 197 -22.57 -20.54 28.19
CA GLN A 197 -23.81 -20.53 28.96
C GLN A 197 -24.76 -19.41 28.50
N ILE A 198 -24.22 -18.23 28.24
CA ILE A 198 -24.97 -17.07 27.77
C ILE A 198 -25.51 -17.33 26.35
N ILE A 199 -24.64 -17.83 25.45
CA ILE A 199 -25.02 -18.21 24.08
C ILE A 199 -26.17 -19.23 24.10
N GLU A 200 -26.14 -20.23 24.98
CA GLU A 200 -27.24 -21.21 25.14
C GLU A 200 -28.55 -20.58 25.50
N MET A 201 -28.54 -19.48 26.25
CA MET A 201 -29.77 -18.78 26.65
C MET A 201 -30.30 -17.84 25.55
N VAL A 202 -29.42 -17.31 24.72
CA VAL A 202 -29.74 -16.39 23.62
C VAL A 202 -30.21 -17.14 22.39
N TYR A 203 -29.60 -18.30 22.11
CA TYR A 203 -29.82 -19.08 20.89
C TYR A 203 -30.24 -20.49 21.19
N ASN A 204 -31.05 -21.06 20.32
CA ASN A 204 -31.37 -22.50 20.30
C ASN A 204 -30.40 -23.21 19.33
N LEU A 205 -29.13 -23.35 19.75
CA LEU A 205 -28.05 -23.85 18.90
C LEU A 205 -27.72 -25.32 19.16
N SER A 206 -27.33 -26.01 18.11
CA SER A 206 -26.65 -27.30 18.21
C SER A 206 -25.27 -27.14 18.86
N PRO A 207 -24.65 -28.22 19.40
CA PRO A 207 -23.29 -28.16 19.95
C PRO A 207 -22.27 -27.64 18.95
N GLU A 208 -22.43 -27.97 17.65
CA GLU A 208 -21.52 -27.56 16.57
C GLU A 208 -21.64 -26.06 16.27
N GLU A 209 -22.87 -25.53 16.23
CA GLU A 209 -23.14 -24.10 16.06
C GLU A 209 -22.60 -23.27 17.22
N LYS A 210 -22.73 -23.79 18.47
CA LYS A 210 -22.15 -23.13 19.67
C LYS A 210 -20.64 -23.02 19.58
N ASN A 211 -19.95 -24.13 19.26
CA ASN A 211 -18.49 -24.13 19.11
C ASN A 211 -18.04 -23.20 17.97
N LEU A 212 -18.77 -23.20 16.85
CA LEU A 212 -18.49 -22.29 15.74
C LEU A 212 -18.59 -20.82 16.18
N MET A 213 -19.67 -20.47 16.89
CA MET A 213 -19.88 -19.08 17.35
C MET A 213 -18.80 -18.64 18.33
N THR A 214 -18.42 -19.52 19.26
CA THR A 214 -17.32 -19.26 20.21
C THR A 214 -15.98 -19.07 19.47
N ASP A 215 -15.67 -19.93 18.49
CA ASP A 215 -14.44 -19.83 17.71
C ASP A 215 -14.40 -18.54 16.89
N ILE A 216 -15.51 -18.14 16.27
CA ILE A 216 -15.62 -16.89 15.52
C ILE A 216 -15.43 -15.69 16.46
N ASN A 217 -16.13 -15.63 17.58
CA ASN A 217 -16.00 -14.54 18.55
C ASN A 217 -14.54 -14.40 19.04
N ASN A 218 -13.92 -15.53 19.40
CA ASN A 218 -12.52 -15.54 19.82
C ASN A 218 -11.57 -15.04 18.72
N ALA A 219 -11.82 -15.43 17.47
CA ALA A 219 -11.03 -14.98 16.34
C ALA A 219 -11.22 -13.47 16.07
N VAL A 220 -12.45 -12.95 16.14
CA VAL A 220 -12.73 -11.51 16.00
C VAL A 220 -11.97 -10.71 17.06
N LEU A 221 -12.11 -11.08 18.34
CA LEU A 221 -11.43 -10.37 19.43
C LEU A 221 -9.90 -10.44 19.33
N LYS A 222 -9.37 -11.61 18.95
CA LYS A 222 -7.94 -11.80 18.75
C LYS A 222 -7.44 -10.91 17.62
N TRP A 223 -8.07 -10.98 16.44
CA TRP A 223 -7.60 -10.28 15.26
C TRP A 223 -7.82 -8.77 15.34
N ASP A 224 -8.93 -8.29 15.92
CA ASP A 224 -9.11 -6.88 16.22
C ASP A 224 -7.93 -6.36 17.07
N LYS A 225 -7.63 -7.03 18.20
CA LYS A 225 -6.52 -6.64 19.07
C LYS A 225 -5.17 -6.68 18.35
N GLU A 226 -4.86 -7.75 17.59
CA GLU A 226 -3.59 -7.89 16.90
C GLU A 226 -3.46 -6.88 15.75
N ILE A 227 -4.52 -6.65 14.98
CA ILE A 227 -4.54 -5.65 13.89
C ILE A 227 -4.41 -4.23 14.47
N GLN A 228 -5.17 -3.88 15.49
CA GLN A 228 -5.06 -2.56 16.12
C GLN A 228 -3.66 -2.32 16.69
N SER A 229 -3.05 -3.32 17.34
CA SER A 229 -1.68 -3.22 17.82
C SER A 229 -0.67 -3.03 16.68
N MET A 230 -0.87 -3.70 15.54
CA MET A 230 -0.03 -3.56 14.35
C MET A 230 -0.14 -2.15 13.74
N LEU A 231 -1.35 -1.60 13.66
CA LEU A 231 -1.61 -0.26 13.11
C LEU A 231 -0.98 0.87 13.94
N LEU A 232 -0.63 0.61 15.19
CA LEU A 232 0.07 1.56 16.06
C LEU A 232 1.61 1.49 15.94
N LEU A 233 2.15 0.53 15.19
CA LEU A 233 3.59 0.39 14.99
C LEU A 233 4.14 1.46 14.01
N SER A 234 5.47 1.63 14.05
CA SER A 234 6.16 2.43 13.04
C SER A 234 6.07 1.78 11.65
N ASN A 235 6.15 2.61 10.60
CA ASN A 235 6.09 2.15 9.21
C ASN A 235 7.08 1.01 8.88
N ASN A 236 8.30 1.07 9.46
CA ASN A 236 9.30 0.02 9.24
C ASN A 236 8.86 -1.33 9.84
N ASN A 237 8.25 -1.30 11.03
CA ASN A 237 7.74 -2.51 11.68
C ASN A 237 6.52 -3.07 10.95
N ILE A 238 5.60 -2.21 10.52
CA ILE A 238 4.47 -2.62 9.66
C ILE A 238 5.00 -3.31 8.41
N ASN A 239 5.94 -2.69 7.68
CA ASN A 239 6.49 -3.23 6.45
C ASN A 239 7.20 -4.59 6.59
N SER A 240 7.73 -4.89 7.78
CA SER A 240 8.41 -6.17 8.05
C SER A 240 7.48 -7.27 8.52
N MET A 241 6.39 -6.93 9.21
CA MET A 241 5.55 -7.91 9.94
C MET A 241 4.17 -8.11 9.31
N ALA A 242 3.64 -7.11 8.59
CA ALA A 242 2.24 -7.10 8.16
C ALA A 242 1.90 -8.25 7.20
N GLN A 243 2.81 -8.62 6.27
CA GLN A 243 2.54 -9.71 5.33
C GLN A 243 2.25 -11.03 6.07
N GLY A 244 3.09 -11.37 7.06
CA GLY A 244 2.88 -12.59 7.85
C GLY A 244 1.59 -12.56 8.68
N GLN A 245 1.18 -11.38 9.13
CA GLN A 245 -0.06 -11.21 9.88
C GLN A 245 -1.29 -11.31 8.96
N ILE A 246 -1.23 -10.72 7.77
CA ILE A 246 -2.24 -10.83 6.72
C ILE A 246 -2.45 -12.30 6.33
N ASP A 247 -1.38 -13.02 6.05
CA ASP A 247 -1.47 -14.42 5.63
C ASP A 247 -2.09 -15.32 6.72
N LYS A 248 -1.71 -15.11 7.98
CA LYS A 248 -2.28 -15.86 9.12
C LYS A 248 -3.74 -15.54 9.33
N SER A 249 -4.10 -14.27 9.33
CA SER A 249 -5.49 -13.83 9.56
C SER A 249 -6.41 -14.31 8.43
N LEU A 250 -6.00 -14.22 7.17
CA LEU A 250 -6.77 -14.73 6.04
C LEU A 250 -6.93 -16.24 6.08
N THR A 251 -5.89 -16.98 6.49
CA THR A 251 -5.97 -18.43 6.64
C THR A 251 -7.02 -18.80 7.70
N GLU A 252 -7.01 -18.13 8.85
CA GLU A 252 -7.99 -18.36 9.92
C GLU A 252 -9.40 -17.93 9.49
N TYR A 253 -9.54 -16.77 8.85
CA TYR A 253 -10.79 -16.29 8.27
C TYR A 253 -11.41 -17.31 7.30
N ASN A 254 -10.62 -17.77 6.33
CA ASN A 254 -11.08 -18.73 5.33
C ASN A 254 -11.47 -20.08 5.94
N LYS A 255 -10.72 -20.54 6.94
CA LYS A 255 -11.05 -21.76 7.69
C LYS A 255 -12.38 -21.62 8.43
N LEU A 256 -12.59 -20.52 9.15
CA LEU A 256 -13.83 -20.26 9.90
C LEU A 256 -15.02 -20.06 8.97
N GLY A 257 -14.87 -19.31 7.89
CA GLY A 257 -15.92 -19.08 6.91
C GLY A 257 -16.35 -20.36 6.18
N SER A 258 -15.39 -21.20 5.78
CA SER A 258 -15.70 -22.51 5.18
C SER A 258 -16.42 -23.46 6.15
N ARG A 259 -15.99 -23.46 7.43
CA ARG A 259 -16.65 -24.24 8.47
C ARG A 259 -18.07 -23.73 8.75
N ALA A 260 -18.24 -22.41 8.77
CA ALA A 260 -19.57 -21.79 8.95
C ALA A 260 -20.53 -22.18 7.82
N SER A 261 -20.06 -22.09 6.57
CA SER A 261 -20.86 -22.52 5.41
C SER A 261 -21.20 -24.00 5.43
N SER A 262 -20.28 -24.86 5.92
CA SER A 262 -20.53 -26.30 6.07
C SER A 262 -21.56 -26.61 7.16
N ILE A 263 -21.51 -25.94 8.32
CA ILE A 263 -22.42 -26.19 9.46
C ILE A 263 -23.81 -25.61 9.19
N LEU A 264 -23.90 -24.38 8.69
CA LEU A 264 -25.18 -23.70 8.44
C LEU A 264 -25.84 -24.12 7.12
N GLY A 265 -25.05 -24.71 6.21
CA GLY A 265 -25.47 -25.07 4.85
C GLY A 265 -25.25 -23.93 3.84
N ASN A 266 -24.77 -24.27 2.65
CA ASN A 266 -24.47 -23.32 1.57
C ASN A 266 -25.68 -22.49 1.10
N GLU A 267 -26.89 -22.98 1.34
CA GLU A 267 -28.12 -22.23 1.02
C GLU A 267 -28.35 -21.05 1.97
N LYS A 268 -27.94 -21.20 3.24
CA LYS A 268 -28.09 -20.14 4.26
C LYS A 268 -26.90 -19.20 4.28
N LEU A 269 -25.67 -19.73 4.14
CA LEU A 269 -24.43 -18.97 4.16
C LEU A 269 -23.50 -19.41 3.02
N LYS A 270 -23.54 -18.64 1.92
CA LYS A 270 -22.56 -18.81 0.84
C LYS A 270 -21.27 -18.11 1.22
N PHE A 271 -20.21 -18.86 1.45
CA PHE A 271 -18.89 -18.33 1.78
C PHE A 271 -17.95 -18.42 0.57
N GLU A 272 -17.30 -17.31 0.25
CA GLU A 272 -16.25 -17.25 -0.76
C GLU A 272 -14.92 -16.92 -0.07
N PRO A 273 -13.88 -17.78 -0.22
CA PRO A 273 -12.60 -17.53 0.40
C PRO A 273 -12.00 -16.19 -0.02
N ALA A 274 -11.54 -15.43 0.96
CA ALA A 274 -10.87 -14.18 0.71
C ALA A 274 -9.41 -14.43 0.28
N THR A 275 -8.94 -13.63 -0.68
CA THR A 275 -7.56 -13.62 -1.17
C THR A 275 -6.99 -12.21 -1.03
N THR A 276 -5.68 -12.11 -1.01
CA THR A 276 -4.96 -10.85 -0.99
C THR A 276 -3.94 -10.77 -2.12
N ASP A 277 -3.77 -9.59 -2.67
CA ASP A 277 -2.75 -9.29 -3.68
C ASP A 277 -1.46 -8.73 -3.04
N THR A 278 -1.38 -8.65 -1.71
CA THR A 278 -0.22 -8.05 -1.02
C THR A 278 1.09 -8.78 -1.27
N GLN A 279 1.06 -10.07 -1.59
CA GLN A 279 2.24 -10.85 -2.02
C GLN A 279 2.80 -10.40 -3.38
N GLU A 280 2.03 -9.62 -4.15
CA GLU A 280 2.46 -9.08 -5.43
C GLU A 280 3.11 -7.69 -5.29
N ILE A 281 3.15 -7.12 -4.07
CA ILE A 281 3.79 -5.83 -3.82
C ILE A 281 5.26 -5.89 -4.26
N GLY A 282 5.62 -4.93 -5.13
CA GLY A 282 6.95 -4.87 -5.76
C GLY A 282 6.99 -5.45 -7.17
N LYS A 283 6.06 -6.32 -7.57
CA LYS A 283 5.95 -6.74 -8.96
C LYS A 283 5.50 -5.56 -9.83
N LEU A 284 6.11 -5.42 -10.99
CA LEU A 284 5.91 -4.27 -11.88
C LEU A 284 4.43 -4.04 -12.23
N GLY A 285 3.70 -5.10 -12.59
CA GLY A 285 2.28 -5.01 -12.93
C GLY A 285 1.38 -4.65 -11.77
N TYR A 286 1.76 -5.00 -10.53
CA TYR A 286 1.00 -4.67 -9.33
C TYR A 286 0.97 -3.16 -9.08
N ALA A 287 2.13 -2.51 -9.09
CA ALA A 287 2.25 -1.08 -8.81
C ALA A 287 1.34 -0.25 -9.74
N PHE A 288 1.33 -0.55 -11.05
CA PHE A 288 0.47 0.15 -12.01
C PHE A 288 -1.01 -0.16 -11.81
N ARG A 289 -1.40 -1.42 -11.66
CA ARG A 289 -2.81 -1.79 -11.44
C ARG A 289 -3.36 -1.15 -10.17
N HIS A 290 -2.60 -1.21 -9.07
CA HIS A 290 -3.00 -0.64 -7.80
C HIS A 290 -3.08 0.89 -7.87
N ALA A 291 -2.11 1.56 -8.52
CA ALA A 291 -2.12 3.00 -8.69
C ALA A 291 -3.33 3.49 -9.51
N ILE A 292 -3.69 2.80 -10.60
CA ILE A 292 -4.85 3.15 -11.43
C ILE A 292 -6.16 2.94 -10.65
N LYS A 293 -6.28 1.81 -9.94
CA LYS A 293 -7.51 1.47 -9.18
C LYS A 293 -7.76 2.42 -8.01
N ASN A 294 -6.68 2.86 -7.34
CA ASN A 294 -6.75 3.66 -6.13
C ASN A 294 -6.14 5.06 -6.34
N PHE A 295 -6.35 5.67 -7.52
CA PHE A 295 -5.71 6.94 -7.86
C PHE A 295 -6.14 8.07 -6.92
N GLY A 296 -5.15 8.67 -6.24
CA GLY A 296 -5.34 9.75 -5.29
C GLY A 296 -4.09 10.64 -5.23
N PHE A 297 -4.02 11.52 -4.24
CA PHE A 297 -2.93 12.49 -4.11
C PHE A 297 -1.55 11.81 -3.96
N SER A 298 -1.46 10.76 -3.15
CA SER A 298 -0.19 10.04 -2.93
C SER A 298 0.32 9.39 -4.21
N GLN A 299 -0.57 8.75 -5.00
CA GLN A 299 -0.25 8.14 -6.28
C GLN A 299 0.20 9.19 -7.31
N PHE A 300 -0.49 10.35 -7.32
CA PHE A 300 -0.10 11.50 -8.15
C PHE A 300 1.30 12.00 -7.80
N MET A 301 1.64 12.14 -6.52
CA MET A 301 2.96 12.59 -6.08
C MET A 301 4.08 11.64 -6.50
N VAL A 302 3.86 10.32 -6.41
CA VAL A 302 4.82 9.31 -6.89
C VAL A 302 5.00 9.42 -8.40
N LEU A 303 3.90 9.53 -9.16
CA LEU A 303 3.92 9.70 -10.62
C LEU A 303 4.69 10.97 -11.03
N ALA A 304 4.38 12.10 -10.39
CA ALA A 304 5.07 13.37 -10.64
C ALA A 304 6.56 13.29 -10.32
N GLY A 305 6.93 12.62 -9.21
CA GLY A 305 8.33 12.37 -8.84
C GLY A 305 9.08 11.57 -9.91
N CYS A 306 8.47 10.53 -10.45
CA CYS A 306 9.07 9.74 -11.53
C CYS A 306 9.24 10.55 -12.83
N ILE A 307 8.24 11.34 -13.20
CA ILE A 307 8.33 12.23 -14.38
C ILE A 307 9.47 13.24 -14.19
N LEU A 308 9.59 13.84 -13.01
CA LEU A 308 10.67 14.77 -12.72
C LEU A 308 12.05 14.11 -12.80
N LEU A 309 12.20 12.89 -12.29
CA LEU A 309 13.48 12.18 -12.32
C LEU A 309 13.96 11.88 -13.75
N ASP A 310 13.07 11.43 -14.61
CA ASP A 310 13.46 10.88 -15.92
C ASP A 310 13.37 11.88 -17.06
N PHE A 311 12.51 12.90 -16.97
CA PHE A 311 12.25 13.81 -18.09
C PHE A 311 12.62 15.28 -17.86
N VAL A 312 12.75 15.74 -16.61
CA VAL A 312 12.97 17.17 -16.33
C VAL A 312 14.26 17.69 -16.95
N ILE A 313 15.32 16.90 -16.97
CA ILE A 313 16.62 17.35 -17.50
C ILE A 313 16.55 17.64 -19.02
N VAL A 314 15.85 16.81 -19.77
CA VAL A 314 15.64 17.05 -21.20
C VAL A 314 14.77 18.27 -21.44
N ILE A 315 13.73 18.44 -20.63
CA ILE A 315 12.87 19.64 -20.71
C ILE A 315 13.72 20.90 -20.47
N ILE A 316 14.58 20.89 -19.44
CA ILE A 316 15.47 22.03 -19.15
C ILE A 316 16.46 22.27 -20.31
N ILE A 317 17.08 21.22 -20.84
CA ILE A 317 18.00 21.36 -21.98
C ILE A 317 17.27 21.99 -23.19
N LEU A 318 16.05 21.55 -23.48
CA LEU A 318 15.27 22.08 -24.57
C LEU A 318 14.83 23.55 -24.38
N LEU A 319 14.59 23.95 -23.14
CA LEU A 319 14.15 25.33 -22.81
C LEU A 319 15.31 26.31 -22.69
N VAL A 320 16.38 25.92 -21.99
CA VAL A 320 17.48 26.82 -21.61
C VAL A 320 18.54 26.95 -22.70
N THR A 321 18.81 25.87 -23.44
CA THR A 321 19.86 25.89 -24.47
C THR A 321 19.35 26.59 -25.72
N SER A 322 19.84 27.81 -25.98
CA SER A 322 19.56 28.55 -27.23
C SER A 322 20.66 28.27 -28.26
N PRO A 323 20.35 28.21 -29.56
CA PRO A 323 21.36 28.13 -30.58
C PRO A 323 22.26 29.36 -30.52
N ASP A 324 23.57 29.12 -30.68
CA ASP A 324 24.55 30.22 -30.70
C ASP A 324 24.34 31.06 -31.98
N ASN A 325 23.69 32.22 -31.82
CA ASN A 325 23.23 33.09 -32.90
C ASN A 325 24.40 33.90 -33.50
N ASN A 326 25.63 33.45 -33.34
CA ASN A 326 26.83 34.14 -33.86
C ASN A 326 26.94 34.11 -35.41
N ASN A 327 26.00 33.47 -36.12
CA ASN A 327 26.00 33.46 -37.59
C ASN A 327 25.19 34.58 -38.25
N ASN A 328 24.53 35.47 -37.46
CA ASN A 328 23.79 36.58 -38.04
C ASN A 328 24.64 37.78 -38.46
N GLY A 329 25.97 37.75 -38.16
CA GLY A 329 26.88 38.81 -38.61
C GLY A 329 27.25 38.79 -40.10
N SER A 330 27.04 37.64 -40.77
CA SER A 330 27.51 37.50 -42.15
C SER A 330 26.43 37.75 -43.25
N ARG A 331 25.15 37.78 -42.87
CA ARG A 331 24.07 38.04 -43.87
C ARG A 331 23.86 39.51 -44.17
N LEU A 332 24.12 40.40 -43.24
CA LEU A 332 24.02 41.86 -43.47
C LEU A 332 25.19 42.45 -44.24
N ASP A 333 26.35 41.77 -44.22
CA ASP A 333 27.57 42.27 -44.94
C ASP A 333 27.58 41.86 -46.40
N ARG A 334 26.81 40.84 -46.83
CA ARG A 334 26.69 40.45 -48.24
C ARG A 334 25.73 41.32 -49.04
N SER A 335 24.79 42.02 -48.40
CA SER A 335 23.87 42.91 -49.09
C SER A 335 24.48 44.31 -49.38
N ARG A 336 25.53 44.70 -48.62
CA ARG A 336 26.21 46.00 -48.78
C ARG A 336 27.30 46.03 -49.88
N LYS A 337 27.68 44.88 -50.42
CA LYS A 337 28.71 44.81 -51.51
C LYS A 337 28.15 44.77 -52.91
N LYS A 338 26.86 45.00 -53.11
CA LYS A 338 26.24 45.25 -54.44
C LYS A 338 25.74 46.68 -54.56
N GLY A 339 26.62 47.62 -54.28
CA GLY A 339 26.40 48.99 -54.71
C GLY A 339 26.89 49.11 -56.13
N THR A 340 26.00 49.12 -57.08
CA THR A 340 26.28 49.54 -58.45
C THR A 340 26.47 51.04 -58.45
N THR A 341 27.69 51.47 -58.61
CA THR A 341 28.00 52.86 -58.96
C THR A 341 27.49 53.12 -60.39
N LEU A 342 26.41 53.89 -60.53
CA LEU A 342 26.01 54.47 -61.78
C LEU A 342 26.94 55.63 -62.09
N ILE A 343 27.79 55.46 -63.07
CA ILE A 343 28.57 56.54 -63.70
C ILE A 343 27.67 57.16 -64.73
N PRO A 344 27.35 58.48 -64.73
CA PRO A 344 26.62 59.09 -65.80
C PRO A 344 27.58 59.38 -66.95
N ASN A 345 27.31 58.81 -68.15
CA ASN A 345 27.95 59.20 -69.38
C ASN A 345 27.39 60.53 -69.86
N LYS A 346 28.34 61.42 -70.16
CA LYS A 346 28.07 62.61 -70.99
C LYS A 346 27.99 62.23 -72.47
#